data_7f8a07a8e40d9137ba62a9a76c8bdb35
#
_entry.id   7f8a07a8e40d9137ba62a9a76c8bdb35
#
_cell.length_a   1.000
_cell.length_b   1.000
_cell.length_c   1.000
_cell.angle_alpha   90.00
_cell.angle_beta   90.00
_cell.angle_gamma   90.00
#
_symmetry.space_group_name_H-M   'P 1'
#
loop_
_entity.id
_entity.type
_entity.pdbx_description
1 polymer ?
#
loop_
_entity_poly.entity_id
_entity_poly.type
_entity_poly.pdbx_seq_one_letter_code
_entity_poly.pdbx_strand_id
1 'polypeptide(L)'
;MQRDPRAFLWDVREAALAIQSFTTGMDAPAYAANPMAQAAVERKFEIIGEALNQLSKLDTAVAARIPDLAQIVAFPSIVMRR
;
A
#
# COMPACT_ATOMS: atom_id res chain seq x y z
N MET A 1 20.42 5.50 11.39
CA MET A 1 19.48 6.60 11.70
C MET A 1 18.08 6.17 11.32
N GLN A 2 17.16 6.31 12.24
CA GLN A 2 15.75 5.94 11.97
C GLN A 2 15.05 7.06 11.22
N ARG A 3 14.15 6.67 10.32
CA ARG A 3 13.31 7.64 9.62
C ARG A 3 12.28 8.23 10.59
N ASP A 4 11.93 9.48 10.36
CA ASP A 4 10.78 10.09 11.03
C ASP A 4 9.52 9.27 10.70
N PRO A 5 8.70 8.89 11.69
CA PRO A 5 7.47 8.15 11.43
C PRO A 5 6.58 8.79 10.36
N ARG A 6 6.59 10.12 10.27
CA ARG A 6 5.81 10.84 9.26
C ARG A 6 6.27 10.52 7.84
N ALA A 7 7.53 10.14 7.65
CA ALA A 7 8.02 9.79 6.32
C ALA A 7 7.36 8.51 5.79
N PHE A 8 7.06 7.56 6.66
CA PHE A 8 6.34 6.35 6.26
C PHE A 8 4.89 6.66 5.87
N LEU A 9 4.24 7.57 6.60
CA LEU A 9 2.89 8.01 6.25
C LEU A 9 2.87 8.76 4.92
N TRP A 10 3.91 9.55 4.64
CA TRP A 10 4.07 10.19 3.35
C TRP A 10 4.18 9.16 2.22
N ASP A 11 4.97 8.11 2.42
CA ASP A 11 5.13 7.05 1.43
C ASP A 11 3.79 6.35 1.15
N VAL A 12 3.00 6.10 2.20
CA VAL A 12 1.66 5.51 2.05
C VAL A 12 0.76 6.43 1.23
N ARG A 13 0.75 7.71 1.56
CA ARG A 13 -0.07 8.69 0.83
C ARG A 13 0.31 8.76 -0.64
N GLU A 14 1.60 8.85 -0.93
CA GLU A 14 2.07 8.95 -2.32
C GLU A 14 1.76 7.67 -3.09
N ALA A 15 1.91 6.52 -2.47
CA ALA A 15 1.58 5.25 -3.11
C ALA A 15 0.08 5.14 -3.39
N ALA A 16 -0.77 5.57 -2.45
CA ALA A 16 -2.22 5.56 -2.64
C ALA A 16 -2.65 6.48 -3.77
N LEU A 17 -2.07 7.68 -3.84
CA LEU A 17 -2.35 8.63 -4.93
C LEU A 17 -1.91 8.05 -6.29
N ALA A 18 -0.78 7.35 -6.31
CA ALA A 18 -0.31 6.69 -7.54
C ALA A 18 -1.29 5.61 -8.00
N ILE A 19 -1.83 4.81 -7.06
CA ILE A 19 -2.83 3.79 -7.39
C ILE A 19 -4.05 4.45 -8.02
N GLN A 20 -4.55 5.54 -7.43
CA GLN A 20 -5.68 6.27 -8.00
C GLN A 20 -5.38 6.75 -9.42
N SER A 21 -4.18 7.28 -9.63
CA SER A 21 -3.76 7.75 -10.94
C SER A 21 -3.72 6.61 -11.97
N PHE A 22 -3.15 5.46 -11.59
CA PHE A 22 -2.99 4.32 -12.50
C PHE A 22 -4.34 3.71 -12.91
N THR A 23 -5.35 3.83 -12.06
CA THR A 23 -6.65 3.20 -12.29
C THR A 23 -7.73 4.18 -12.72
N THR A 24 -7.38 5.45 -12.94
CA THR A 24 -8.34 6.46 -13.38
C THR A 24 -9.01 6.04 -14.68
N GLY A 25 -10.35 6.03 -14.67
CA GLY A 25 -11.12 5.67 -15.84
C GLY A 25 -11.22 4.16 -16.10
N MET A 26 -10.62 3.33 -15.25
CA MET A 26 -10.70 1.87 -15.41
C MET A 26 -11.87 1.31 -14.60
N ASP A 27 -12.68 0.46 -15.24
CA ASP A 27 -13.61 -0.42 -14.54
C ASP A 27 -12.90 -1.76 -14.23
N ALA A 28 -13.60 -2.66 -13.57
CA ALA A 28 -13.01 -3.95 -13.19
C ALA A 28 -12.55 -4.77 -14.41
N PRO A 29 -13.32 -4.88 -15.51
CA PRO A 29 -12.84 -5.58 -16.69
C PRO A 29 -11.60 -4.96 -17.33
N ALA A 30 -11.54 -3.63 -17.39
CA ALA A 30 -10.38 -2.93 -17.95
C ALA A 30 -9.12 -3.19 -17.13
N TYR A 31 -9.25 -3.16 -15.80
CA TYR A 31 -8.14 -3.45 -14.90
C TYR A 31 -7.69 -4.91 -15.06
N ALA A 32 -8.63 -5.84 -15.10
CA ALA A 32 -8.33 -7.27 -15.23
C ALA A 32 -7.61 -7.58 -16.55
N ALA A 33 -7.84 -6.77 -17.59
CA ALA A 33 -7.22 -6.94 -18.90
C ALA A 33 -5.90 -6.21 -19.05
N ASN A 34 -5.43 -5.50 -18.00
CA ASN A 34 -4.23 -4.65 -18.10
C ASN A 34 -3.14 -5.11 -17.15
N PRO A 35 -2.24 -6.02 -17.60
CA PRO A 35 -1.16 -6.53 -16.73
C PRO A 35 -0.21 -5.46 -16.21
N MET A 36 0.03 -4.40 -17.01
CA MET A 36 0.90 -3.31 -16.56
C MET A 36 0.29 -2.54 -15.40
N ALA A 37 -1.00 -2.23 -15.48
CA ALA A 37 -1.69 -1.55 -14.40
C ALA A 37 -1.71 -2.44 -13.15
N GLN A 38 -1.96 -3.73 -13.30
CA GLN A 38 -1.95 -4.67 -12.18
C GLN A 38 -0.59 -4.71 -11.50
N ALA A 39 0.49 -4.80 -12.28
CA ALA A 39 1.85 -4.84 -11.73
C ALA A 39 2.18 -3.55 -10.99
N ALA A 40 1.81 -2.39 -11.55
CA ALA A 40 2.06 -1.11 -10.94
C ALA A 40 1.29 -0.94 -9.63
N VAL A 41 0.02 -1.33 -9.60
CA VAL A 41 -0.83 -1.26 -8.41
C VAL A 41 -0.30 -2.20 -7.33
N GLU A 42 0.04 -3.44 -7.69
CA GLU A 42 0.58 -4.41 -6.75
C GLU A 42 1.87 -3.92 -6.11
N ARG A 43 2.75 -3.30 -6.91
CA ARG A 43 3.99 -2.72 -6.37
C ARG A 43 3.69 -1.61 -5.36
N LYS A 44 2.70 -0.76 -5.63
CA LYS A 44 2.33 0.31 -4.70
C LYS A 44 1.71 -0.24 -3.42
N PHE A 45 0.93 -1.31 -3.51
CA PHE A 45 0.41 -1.97 -2.30
C PHE A 45 1.54 -2.58 -1.47
N GLU A 46 2.57 -3.14 -2.10
CA GLU A 46 3.74 -3.62 -1.37
C GLU A 46 4.43 -2.49 -0.62
N ILE A 47 4.59 -1.32 -1.25
CA ILE A 47 5.19 -0.15 -0.61
C ILE A 47 4.36 0.29 0.59
N ILE A 48 3.04 0.33 0.45
CA ILE A 48 2.13 0.69 1.55
C ILE A 48 2.28 -0.30 2.71
N GLY A 49 2.24 -1.60 2.40
CA GLY A 49 2.37 -2.63 3.42
C GLY A 49 3.70 -2.54 4.16
N GLU A 50 4.79 -2.35 3.43
CA GLU A 50 6.12 -2.23 4.02
C GLU A 50 6.25 -0.99 4.89
N ALA A 51 5.76 0.16 4.40
CA ALA A 51 5.80 1.41 5.14
C ALA A 51 5.02 1.31 6.45
N LEU A 52 3.81 0.74 6.40
CA LEU A 52 2.99 0.57 7.60
C LEU A 52 3.60 -0.43 8.57
N ASN A 53 4.23 -1.49 8.05
CA ASN A 53 4.93 -2.46 8.89
C ASN A 53 6.10 -1.81 9.63
N GLN A 54 6.90 -1.01 8.95
CA GLN A 54 8.00 -0.27 9.56
C GLN A 54 7.50 0.74 10.59
N LEU A 55 6.42 1.44 10.26
CA LEU A 55 5.81 2.41 11.18
C LEU A 55 5.34 1.72 12.45
N SER A 56 4.73 0.54 12.35
CA SER A 56 4.24 -0.20 13.51
C SER A 56 5.38 -0.61 14.46
N LYS A 57 6.57 -0.85 13.91
CA LYS A 57 7.75 -1.19 14.71
C LYS A 57 8.36 0.02 15.38
N LEU A 58 8.26 1.19 14.73
CA LEU A 58 8.82 2.43 15.23
C LEU A 58 7.92 3.11 16.26
N ASP A 59 6.61 3.09 16.02
CA ASP A 59 5.65 3.83 16.82
C ASP A 59 4.37 3.02 16.94
N THR A 60 4.32 2.20 18.00
CA THR A 60 3.18 1.35 18.25
C THR A 60 1.91 2.12 18.57
N ALA A 61 2.04 3.34 19.14
CA ALA A 61 0.88 4.17 19.43
C ALA A 61 0.20 4.64 18.15
N VAL A 62 1.00 5.05 17.14
CA VAL A 62 0.45 5.44 15.83
C VAL A 62 -0.15 4.23 15.14
N ALA A 63 0.54 3.09 15.18
CA ALA A 63 0.04 1.86 14.56
C ALA A 63 -1.30 1.43 15.15
N ALA A 64 -1.50 1.61 16.44
CA ALA A 64 -2.75 1.25 17.11
C ALA A 64 -3.94 2.09 16.64
N ARG A 65 -3.70 3.23 16.00
CA ARG A 65 -4.76 4.08 15.45
C ARG A 65 -5.18 3.68 14.04
N ILE A 66 -4.43 2.75 13.42
CA ILE A 66 -4.74 2.31 12.06
C ILE A 66 -5.57 1.03 12.17
N PRO A 67 -6.87 1.07 11.83
CA PRO A 67 -7.69 -0.12 11.89
C PRO A 67 -7.23 -1.14 10.84
N ASP A 68 -7.27 -2.41 11.21
CA ASP A 68 -6.95 -3.53 10.33
C ASP A 68 -5.52 -3.48 9.78
N LEU A 69 -4.57 -2.92 10.54
CA LEU A 69 -3.19 -2.76 10.10
C LEU A 69 -2.58 -4.10 9.63
N ALA A 70 -2.78 -5.18 10.39
CA ALA A 70 -2.22 -6.48 10.04
C ALA A 70 -2.76 -6.97 8.70
N GLN A 71 -4.03 -6.73 8.41
CA GLN A 71 -4.65 -7.11 7.14
C GLN A 71 -4.12 -6.26 6.00
N ILE A 72 -3.92 -4.96 6.22
CA ILE A 72 -3.36 -4.06 5.20
C ILE A 72 -1.94 -4.51 4.84
N VAL A 73 -1.11 -4.82 5.83
CA VAL A 73 0.26 -5.28 5.61
C VAL A 73 0.28 -6.60 4.85
N ALA A 74 -0.66 -7.50 5.14
CA ALA A 74 -0.74 -8.80 4.48
C ALA A 74 -1.37 -8.77 3.09
N PHE A 75 -2.05 -7.69 2.74
CA PHE A 75 -2.85 -7.61 1.51
C PHE A 75 -2.05 -7.90 0.24
N PRO A 76 -0.84 -7.37 0.04
CA PRO A 76 -0.08 -7.68 -1.16
C PRO A 76 0.18 -9.17 -1.35
N SER A 77 0.49 -9.89 -0.27
CA SER A 77 0.71 -11.33 -0.33
C SER A 77 -0.55 -12.09 -0.73
N ILE A 78 -1.71 -11.65 -0.23
CA ILE A 78 -3.00 -12.26 -0.57
C ILE A 78 -3.30 -12.07 -2.06
N VAL A 79 -3.13 -10.85 -2.57
CA VAL A 79 -3.40 -10.53 -3.98
C VAL A 79 -2.45 -11.27 -4.90
N MET A 80 -1.18 -11.39 -4.53
CA MET A 80 -0.15 -11.97 -5.38
C MET A 80 -0.16 -13.49 -5.40
N ARG A 81 -0.96 -14.12 -4.57
CA ARG A 81 -1.08 -15.58 -4.50
C ARG A 81 -2.06 -16.20 -5.48
N ARG A 82 -2.56 -15.44 -6.37
CA ARG A 82 -3.55 -15.92 -7.35
C ARG A 82 -3.04 -17.11 -8.15
#